data_c62ce929f37c41d7c5a215cec7ce2b54
#
_entry.id   c62ce929f37c41d7c5a215cec7ce2b54
#
_cell.length_a   1.000
_cell.length_b   1.000
_cell.length_c   1.000
_cell.angle_alpha   90.00
_cell.angle_beta   90.00
_cell.angle_gamma   90.00
#
_symmetry.space_group_name_H-M   'P 1'
#
loop_
_entity.id
_entity.type
_entity.pdbx_description
1 polymer ?
#
loop_
_entity_poly.entity_id
_entity_poly.type
_entity_poly.pdbx_seq_one_letter_code
_entity_poly.pdbx_strand_id
1 'polypeptide(L)'
;MNYQSTKENDAISSNAMAATSHPLATEEALKILKNGGNAVDAAISASIILSVVEPNATSIGGDCFAIIKMEGKDPVAYNGSGIAPEKANYDFFKNNNIDKIGLTSPHSV
;
A
#
# COMPACT_ATOMS: atom_id res chain seq x y z
N MET A 1 -8.80 18.44 -5.86
CA MET A 1 -9.78 17.62 -5.12
C MET A 1 -10.11 18.36 -3.83
N ASN A 2 -11.32 18.91 -3.72
CA ASN A 2 -11.75 19.56 -2.47
C ASN A 2 -12.22 18.47 -1.51
N TYR A 3 -11.39 18.16 -0.53
CA TYR A 3 -11.85 17.43 0.65
C TYR A 3 -12.73 18.39 1.48
N GLN A 4 -13.99 18.51 1.12
CA GLN A 4 -14.96 19.03 2.07
C GLN A 4 -15.13 17.96 3.14
N SER A 5 -14.75 18.29 4.38
CA SER A 5 -15.14 17.50 5.52
C SER A 5 -16.67 17.48 5.56
N THR A 6 -17.25 16.42 5.06
CA THR A 6 -18.63 16.09 5.41
C THR A 6 -18.63 15.88 6.91
N LYS A 7 -19.61 16.46 7.60
CA LYS A 7 -19.89 16.15 9.02
C LYS A 7 -20.48 14.73 9.09
N GLU A 8 -19.71 13.75 8.61
CA GLU A 8 -20.02 12.34 8.81
C GLU A 8 -19.58 11.98 10.23
N ASN A 9 -20.42 11.25 10.93
CA ASN A 9 -20.09 10.73 12.24
C ASN A 9 -18.88 9.81 12.11
N ASP A 10 -17.99 9.86 13.09
CA ASP A 10 -16.85 8.97 13.15
C ASP A 10 -17.31 7.51 13.08
N ALA A 11 -16.60 6.70 12.28
CA ALA A 11 -16.88 5.28 12.22
C ALA A 11 -16.43 4.63 13.53
N ILE A 12 -17.33 3.93 14.19
CA ILE A 12 -17.07 3.24 15.47
C ILE A 12 -17.43 1.77 15.32
N SER A 13 -16.56 0.89 15.78
CA SER A 13 -16.80 -0.54 15.82
C SER A 13 -16.17 -1.16 17.05
N SER A 14 -16.84 -2.16 17.64
CA SER A 14 -16.33 -2.94 18.78
C SER A 14 -15.45 -4.13 18.39
N ASN A 15 -15.48 -4.56 17.12
CA ASN A 15 -14.83 -5.80 16.70
C ASN A 15 -13.63 -5.54 15.78
N ALA A 16 -13.86 -4.85 14.67
CA ALA A 16 -12.82 -4.59 13.67
C ALA A 16 -13.16 -3.37 12.83
N MET A 17 -12.15 -2.73 12.29
CA MET A 17 -12.27 -1.60 11.38
C MET A 17 -11.31 -1.76 10.20
N ALA A 18 -11.68 -1.17 9.07
CA ALA A 18 -10.82 -1.03 7.91
C ALA A 18 -10.97 0.38 7.34
N ALA A 19 -9.86 0.98 6.90
CA ALA A 19 -9.84 2.25 6.20
C ALA A 19 -8.89 2.15 5.02
N THR A 20 -9.35 2.56 3.84
CA THR A 20 -8.57 2.57 2.61
C THR A 20 -8.91 3.82 1.80
N SER A 21 -8.14 4.11 0.76
CA SER A 21 -8.39 5.23 -0.15
C SER A 21 -9.63 5.06 -1.04
N HIS A 22 -10.14 3.83 -1.20
CA HIS A 22 -11.28 3.56 -2.08
C HIS A 22 -12.36 2.72 -1.37
N PRO A 23 -13.66 3.09 -1.48
CA PRO A 23 -14.75 2.38 -0.78
C PRO A 23 -14.83 0.89 -1.07
N LEU A 24 -14.60 0.46 -2.32
CA LEU A 24 -14.63 -0.96 -2.68
C LEU A 24 -13.56 -1.78 -1.96
N ALA A 25 -12.38 -1.22 -1.75
CA ALA A 25 -11.31 -1.88 -1.00
C ALA A 25 -11.66 -1.99 0.50
N THR A 26 -12.25 -0.93 1.07
CA THR A 26 -12.75 -0.97 2.45
C THR A 26 -13.85 -2.01 2.63
N GLU A 27 -14.79 -2.08 1.69
CA GLU A 27 -15.89 -3.05 1.71
C GLU A 27 -15.36 -4.49 1.68
N GLU A 28 -14.42 -4.80 0.80
CA GLU A 28 -13.81 -6.13 0.72
C GLU A 28 -13.04 -6.47 1.99
N ALA A 29 -12.24 -5.55 2.53
CA ALA A 29 -11.56 -5.76 3.82
C ALA A 29 -12.55 -6.10 4.94
N LEU A 30 -13.64 -5.35 5.06
CA LEU A 30 -14.69 -5.61 6.07
C LEU A 30 -15.39 -6.94 5.85
N LYS A 31 -15.59 -7.36 4.60
CA LYS A 31 -16.18 -8.66 4.25
C LYS A 31 -15.26 -9.81 4.71
N ILE A 32 -13.95 -9.71 4.48
CA ILE A 32 -12.97 -10.68 4.95
C ILE A 32 -13.02 -10.79 6.48
N LEU A 33 -13.00 -9.66 7.19
CA LEU A 33 -13.06 -9.63 8.66
C LEU A 33 -14.37 -10.23 9.20
N LYS A 34 -15.52 -9.94 8.59
CA LYS A 34 -16.83 -10.50 8.95
C LYS A 34 -16.90 -12.02 8.74
N ASN A 35 -16.16 -12.54 7.77
CA ASN A 35 -16.12 -13.97 7.46
C ASN A 35 -15.06 -14.73 8.30
N GLY A 36 -14.44 -14.09 9.28
CA GLY A 36 -13.48 -14.72 10.19
C GLY A 36 -12.02 -14.66 9.72
N GLY A 37 -11.72 -13.92 8.66
CA GLY A 37 -10.36 -13.60 8.25
C GLY A 37 -9.68 -12.65 9.23
N ASN A 38 -8.37 -12.64 9.26
CA ASN A 38 -7.58 -11.75 10.11
C ASN A 38 -7.27 -10.42 9.40
N ALA A 39 -6.61 -9.50 10.10
CA ALA A 39 -6.28 -8.17 9.57
C ALA A 39 -5.30 -8.22 8.38
N VAL A 40 -4.43 -9.23 8.33
CA VAL A 40 -3.49 -9.41 7.21
C VAL A 40 -4.24 -9.87 5.97
N ASP A 41 -5.16 -10.83 6.10
CA ASP A 41 -6.01 -11.29 4.99
C ASP A 41 -6.84 -10.12 4.43
N ALA A 42 -7.42 -9.30 5.31
CA ALA A 42 -8.18 -8.13 4.93
C ALA A 42 -7.33 -7.07 4.20
N ALA A 43 -6.11 -6.81 4.68
CA ALA A 43 -5.20 -5.86 4.07
C ALA A 43 -4.72 -6.32 2.68
N ILE A 44 -4.42 -7.60 2.51
CA ILE A 44 -4.03 -8.19 1.22
C ILE A 44 -5.19 -8.08 0.23
N SER A 45 -6.41 -8.46 0.63
CA SER A 45 -7.60 -8.36 -0.23
C SER A 45 -7.88 -6.92 -0.65
N ALA A 46 -7.78 -5.97 0.28
CA ALA A 46 -7.91 -4.55 -0.01
C ALA A 46 -6.86 -4.05 -1.02
N SER A 47 -5.59 -4.45 -0.86
CA SER A 47 -4.50 -4.10 -1.79
C SER A 47 -4.75 -4.62 -3.20
N ILE A 48 -5.28 -5.83 -3.35
CA ILE A 48 -5.64 -6.40 -4.65
C ILE A 48 -6.76 -5.58 -5.31
N ILE A 49 -7.78 -5.21 -4.56
CA ILE A 49 -8.84 -4.33 -5.09
C ILE A 49 -8.28 -2.97 -5.49
N LEU A 50 -7.42 -2.35 -4.65
CA LEU A 50 -6.80 -1.06 -4.97
C LEU A 50 -5.98 -1.12 -6.25
N SER A 51 -5.29 -2.22 -6.55
CA SER A 51 -4.51 -2.36 -7.78
C SER A 51 -5.38 -2.35 -9.05
N VAL A 52 -6.70 -2.58 -8.91
CA VAL A 52 -7.67 -2.49 -10.00
C VAL A 52 -8.35 -1.13 -10.05
N VAL A 53 -8.75 -0.59 -8.91
CA VAL A 53 -9.55 0.66 -8.84
C VAL A 53 -8.71 1.93 -8.76
N GLU A 54 -7.45 1.81 -8.34
CA GLU A 54 -6.46 2.89 -8.27
C GLU A 54 -5.12 2.47 -8.92
N PRO A 55 -5.11 2.05 -10.19
CA PRO A 55 -3.94 1.46 -10.85
C PRO A 55 -2.76 2.43 -11.01
N ASN A 56 -3.01 3.72 -10.84
CA ASN A 56 -1.98 4.77 -10.84
C ASN A 56 -1.24 4.93 -9.52
N ALA A 57 -1.76 4.37 -8.44
CA ALA A 57 -1.22 4.53 -7.09
C ALA A 57 -0.70 3.23 -6.49
N THR A 58 -1.22 2.08 -6.93
CA THR A 58 -0.86 0.78 -6.37
C THR A 58 -0.88 -0.31 -7.44
N SER A 59 -0.03 -1.33 -7.26
CA SER A 59 0.02 -2.49 -8.15
C SER A 59 0.54 -3.72 -7.40
N ILE A 60 0.32 -4.92 -7.96
CA ILE A 60 0.84 -6.18 -7.39
C ILE A 60 2.39 -6.23 -7.43
N GLY A 61 3.00 -5.55 -8.39
CA GLY A 61 4.45 -5.49 -8.54
C GLY A 61 5.12 -4.26 -7.93
N GLY A 62 4.37 -3.44 -7.20
CA GLY A 62 4.88 -2.24 -6.53
C GLY A 62 5.47 -2.49 -5.15
N ASP A 63 5.94 -1.42 -4.54
CA ASP A 63 6.48 -1.45 -3.18
C ASP A 63 5.40 -1.82 -2.16
N CYS A 64 5.81 -2.53 -1.11
CA CYS A 64 4.92 -2.88 0.00
C CYS A 64 5.59 -2.60 1.34
N PHE A 65 4.98 -1.75 2.14
CA PHE A 65 5.40 -1.48 3.51
C PHE A 65 4.28 -1.87 4.46
N ALA A 66 4.62 -2.60 5.53
CA ALA A 66 3.63 -3.03 6.50
C ALA A 66 4.18 -2.97 7.93
N ILE A 67 3.30 -2.66 8.88
CA ILE A 67 3.51 -2.89 10.30
C ILE A 67 2.38 -3.80 10.77
N ILE A 68 2.74 -4.97 11.28
CA ILE A 68 1.79 -6.02 11.67
C ILE A 68 1.95 -6.28 13.16
N LYS A 69 0.85 -6.16 13.90
CA LYS A 69 0.79 -6.52 15.32
C LYS A 69 -0.21 -7.65 15.50
N MET A 70 0.29 -8.82 15.82
CA MET A 70 -0.53 -9.95 16.22
C MET A 70 -0.73 -9.95 17.72
N GLU A 71 -1.84 -10.51 18.18
CA GLU A 71 -2.11 -10.65 19.60
C GLU A 71 -0.99 -11.45 20.30
N GLY A 72 -0.52 -10.97 21.46
CA GLY A 72 0.54 -11.62 22.23
C GLY A 72 1.95 -11.63 21.60
N LYS A 73 2.16 -10.99 20.44
CA LYS A 73 3.47 -10.91 19.78
C LYS A 73 3.94 -9.47 19.66
N ASP A 74 5.24 -9.25 19.51
CA ASP A 74 5.78 -7.93 19.20
C ASP A 74 5.40 -7.49 17.77
N PRO A 75 5.29 -6.17 17.52
CA PRO A 75 5.07 -5.67 16.18
C PRO A 75 6.19 -6.05 15.22
N VAL A 76 5.85 -6.43 14.01
CA VAL A 76 6.80 -6.73 12.93
C VAL A 76 6.66 -5.67 11.85
N ALA A 77 7.77 -5.03 11.48
CA ALA A 77 7.84 -4.15 10.33
C ALA A 77 8.35 -4.92 9.10
N TYR A 78 7.69 -4.73 7.98
CA TYR A 78 8.07 -5.27 6.68
C TYR A 78 8.39 -4.12 5.73
N ASN A 79 9.57 -4.18 5.12
CA ASN A 79 9.99 -3.28 4.05
C ASN A 79 10.14 -4.08 2.76
N GLY A 80 9.19 -3.95 1.87
CA GLY A 80 9.12 -4.60 0.58
C GLY A 80 9.34 -3.62 -0.58
N SER A 81 10.29 -2.67 -0.44
CA SER A 81 10.66 -1.76 -1.54
C SER A 81 11.40 -2.44 -2.69
N GLY A 82 11.70 -3.74 -2.56
CA GLY A 82 12.50 -4.44 -3.54
C GLY A 82 13.98 -4.08 -3.51
N ILE A 83 14.72 -4.64 -4.45
CA ILE A 83 16.14 -4.37 -4.65
C ILE A 83 16.33 -3.62 -5.97
N ALA A 84 17.23 -2.63 -5.95
CA ALA A 84 17.61 -1.93 -7.18
C ALA A 84 18.20 -2.92 -8.20
N PRO A 85 17.96 -2.72 -9.50
CA PRO A 85 18.61 -3.50 -10.54
C PRO A 85 20.15 -3.44 -10.40
N GLU A 86 20.83 -4.56 -10.64
CA GLU A 86 22.30 -4.67 -10.47
C GLU A 86 23.06 -3.59 -11.23
N LYS A 87 22.56 -3.20 -12.39
CA LYS A 87 23.16 -2.14 -13.23
C LYS A 87 22.82 -0.72 -12.77
N ALA A 88 21.87 -0.54 -11.86
CA ALA A 88 21.50 0.79 -11.33
C ALA A 88 22.45 1.21 -10.21
N ASN A 89 23.71 1.40 -10.54
CA ASN A 89 24.76 1.84 -9.63
C ASN A 89 25.23 3.28 -9.94
N TYR A 90 26.02 3.86 -9.04
CA TYR A 90 26.50 5.23 -9.16
C TYR A 90 27.21 5.50 -10.48
N ASP A 91 28.07 4.58 -10.92
CA ASP A 91 28.87 4.76 -12.14
C ASP A 91 27.98 4.78 -13.40
N PHE A 92 26.92 3.96 -13.43
CA PHE A 92 25.94 3.99 -14.50
C PHE A 92 25.29 5.37 -14.62
N PHE A 93 24.78 5.92 -13.51
CA PHE A 93 24.12 7.23 -13.53
C PHE A 93 25.09 8.36 -13.87
N LYS A 94 26.28 8.35 -13.30
CA LYS A 94 27.34 9.33 -13.56
C LYS A 94 27.80 9.32 -15.03
N ASN A 95 28.05 8.14 -15.59
CA ASN A 95 28.53 8.01 -16.97
C ASN A 95 27.46 8.37 -18.01
N ASN A 96 26.19 8.31 -17.63
CA ASN A 96 25.06 8.73 -18.47
C ASN A 96 24.60 10.18 -18.18
N ASN A 97 25.33 10.95 -17.37
CA ASN A 97 25.00 12.32 -16.97
C ASN A 97 23.59 12.44 -16.36
N ILE A 98 23.19 11.45 -15.54
CA ILE A 98 21.90 11.44 -14.87
C ILE A 98 22.09 11.89 -13.44
N ASP A 99 21.93 13.18 -13.18
CA ASP A 99 22.07 13.75 -11.83
C ASP A 99 20.84 13.50 -10.96
N LYS A 100 19.67 13.30 -11.57
CA LYS A 100 18.39 13.10 -10.88
C LYS A 100 17.46 12.20 -11.68
N ILE A 101 16.91 11.20 -11.00
CA ILE A 101 15.87 10.34 -11.58
C ILE A 101 14.53 11.05 -11.45
N GLY A 102 13.88 11.35 -12.60
CA GLY A 102 12.54 11.92 -12.61
C GLY A 102 11.49 10.85 -12.30
N LEU A 103 10.36 11.25 -11.69
CA LEU A 103 9.26 10.34 -11.30
C LEU A 103 8.69 9.51 -12.47
N THR A 104 8.78 10.03 -13.72
CA THR A 104 8.30 9.36 -14.93
C THR A 104 9.43 9.00 -15.88
N SER A 105 10.66 8.98 -15.39
CA SER A 105 11.85 8.64 -16.16
C SER A 105 11.88 7.14 -16.46
N PRO A 106 12.49 6.70 -17.59
CA PRO A 106 12.72 5.28 -17.84
C PRO A 106 13.67 4.61 -16.83
N HIS A 107 14.27 5.40 -15.93
CA HIS A 107 15.12 4.93 -14.85
C HIS A 107 14.42 4.93 -13.47
N SER A 108 13.15 5.36 -13.42
CA SER A 108 12.33 5.26 -12.22
C SER A 108 11.74 3.84 -12.14
N VAL A 109 12.26 3.02 -11.28
CA VAL A 109 11.81 1.67 -10.98
C VAL A 109 11.51 1.55 -9.50
#